data_63bb1cc3f1270d9a74a3c40640fe16a9
#
_entry.id   63bb1cc3f1270d9a74a3c40640fe16a9
#
_cell.length_a   1.000
_cell.length_b   1.000
_cell.length_c   1.000
_cell.angle_alpha   90.00
_cell.angle_beta   90.00
_cell.angle_gamma   90.00
#
_symmetry.space_group_name_H-M   'P 1'
#
loop_
_entity.id
_entity.type
_entity.pdbx_description
1 polymer ?
#
loop_
_entity_poly.entity_id
_entity_poly.type
_entity_poly.pdbx_seq_one_letter_code
_entity_poly.pdbx_strand_id
1 'polypeptide(L)'
;ANMNITFKLAEKGPQGEATTGILYHRLESGFGNYYAPRMALYAWDNHKYMNVYVMNDLYGDGVTNNSGVSWYPDIEMTDENLARVVYNGAYIGTNTDENFRRVLTHEFGHFLNLAHTFDDNSGAWPDGCNLNKAGEPNPGDWVEDTPKADQPLMGATDRNCEGDLTNWTNYMNYSYVRTSMFTKGQVDRMLDALDHSARIELWQ
;
A
#
# COMPACT_ATOMS: atom_id res chain seq x y z
N ALA A 1 -3.33 -5.70 15.84
CA ALA A 1 -3.79 -4.61 16.70
C ALA A 1 -4.95 -3.88 16.03
N ASN A 2 -5.76 -3.16 16.81
CA ASN A 2 -6.81 -2.29 16.26
C ASN A 2 -6.23 -0.88 16.09
N MET A 3 -6.22 -0.36 14.88
CA MET A 3 -5.64 0.95 14.59
C MET A 3 -6.61 2.13 14.79
N ASN A 4 -7.91 1.86 14.98
CA ASN A 4 -8.96 2.89 15.13
C ASN A 4 -9.00 3.92 13.99
N ILE A 5 -8.42 3.61 12.84
CA ILE A 5 -8.53 4.42 11.62
C ILE A 5 -9.72 3.91 10.81
N THR A 6 -10.57 4.83 10.36
CA THR A 6 -11.72 4.52 9.50
C THR A 6 -11.60 5.29 8.21
N PHE A 7 -11.54 4.58 7.09
CA PHE A 7 -11.61 5.18 5.77
C PHE A 7 -13.07 5.38 5.37
N LYS A 8 -13.40 6.56 4.88
CA LYS A 8 -14.76 6.92 4.44
C LYS A 8 -14.71 7.47 3.03
N LEU A 9 -15.73 7.20 2.24
CA LEU A 9 -15.94 7.92 0.99
C LEU A 9 -16.26 9.38 1.30
N ALA A 10 -15.73 10.28 0.48
CA ALA A 10 -15.99 11.71 0.64
C ALA A 10 -17.48 12.00 0.43
N GLU A 11 -18.08 12.78 1.33
CA GLU A 11 -19.47 13.25 1.24
C GLU A 11 -19.57 14.65 0.62
N LYS A 12 -18.43 15.36 0.57
CA LYS A 12 -18.29 16.69 -0.03
C LYS A 12 -17.15 16.69 -1.02
N GLY A 13 -17.38 17.25 -2.19
CA GLY A 13 -16.36 17.47 -3.21
C GLY A 13 -15.52 18.73 -2.94
N PRO A 14 -14.53 19.00 -3.81
CA PRO A 14 -13.56 20.10 -3.62
C PRO A 14 -14.17 21.49 -3.51
N GLN A 15 -15.37 21.72 -4.06
CA GLN A 15 -16.10 22.99 -3.99
C GLN A 15 -17.22 22.98 -2.94
N GLY A 16 -17.28 21.94 -2.11
CA GLY A 16 -18.28 21.80 -1.05
C GLY A 16 -19.59 21.16 -1.51
N GLU A 17 -19.71 20.76 -2.76
CA GLU A 17 -20.87 20.06 -3.32
C GLU A 17 -21.03 18.65 -2.74
N ALA A 18 -22.26 18.17 -2.66
CA ALA A 18 -22.52 16.80 -2.22
C ALA A 18 -22.00 15.79 -3.25
N THR A 19 -21.39 14.72 -2.79
CA THR A 19 -20.81 13.66 -3.62
C THR A 19 -20.97 12.29 -2.99
N THR A 20 -20.86 11.23 -3.80
CA THR A 20 -20.74 9.85 -3.32
C THR A 20 -19.29 9.47 -3.00
N GLY A 21 -18.32 10.35 -3.30
CA GLY A 21 -16.89 10.05 -3.21
C GLY A 21 -16.38 9.09 -4.29
N ILE A 22 -17.24 8.71 -5.25
CA ILE A 22 -16.87 7.82 -6.37
C ILE A 22 -17.08 8.59 -7.66
N LEU A 23 -16.00 8.71 -8.44
CA LEU A 23 -16.02 9.36 -9.75
C LEU A 23 -15.74 8.32 -10.83
N TYR A 24 -16.47 8.43 -11.93
CA TYR A 24 -16.28 7.57 -13.10
C TYR A 24 -15.66 8.37 -14.22
N HIS A 25 -14.50 7.92 -14.67
CA HIS A 25 -13.80 8.53 -15.79
C HIS A 25 -13.88 7.63 -17.02
N ARG A 26 -13.91 8.25 -18.19
CA ARG A 26 -13.88 7.51 -19.44
C ARG A 26 -12.50 6.86 -19.58
N LEU A 27 -12.50 5.59 -20.02
CA LEU A 27 -11.26 4.91 -20.35
C LEU A 27 -10.49 5.67 -21.42
N GLU A 28 -9.24 5.96 -21.14
CA GLU A 28 -8.30 6.55 -22.07
C GLU A 28 -7.18 5.55 -22.38
N SER A 29 -6.90 5.32 -23.66
CA SER A 29 -5.81 4.41 -24.04
C SER A 29 -4.47 4.89 -23.50
N GLY A 30 -3.71 3.96 -22.91
CA GLY A 30 -2.41 4.25 -22.30
C GLY A 30 -2.48 5.08 -21.02
N PHE A 31 -3.68 5.28 -20.45
CA PHE A 31 -3.78 5.90 -19.12
C PHE A 31 -3.37 4.87 -18.05
N GLY A 32 -2.39 5.21 -17.26
CA GLY A 32 -1.88 4.38 -16.19
C GLY A 32 -0.94 5.15 -15.27
N ASN A 33 -0.46 4.47 -14.27
CA ASN A 33 0.30 5.05 -13.18
C ASN A 33 1.60 5.76 -13.59
N TYR A 34 2.21 5.38 -14.72
CA TYR A 34 3.40 6.06 -15.25
C TYR A 34 3.13 7.47 -15.81
N TYR A 35 1.87 7.81 -16.07
CA TYR A 35 1.48 9.12 -16.58
C TYR A 35 1.10 10.07 -15.45
N ALA A 36 2.02 10.27 -14.50
CA ALA A 36 1.80 11.04 -13.29
C ALA A 36 1.13 12.41 -13.52
N PRO A 37 1.52 13.25 -14.51
CA PRO A 37 0.83 14.53 -14.76
C PRO A 37 -0.64 14.38 -15.13
N ARG A 38 -1.01 13.29 -15.85
CA ARG A 38 -2.42 13.01 -16.19
C ARG A 38 -3.21 12.52 -14.98
N MET A 39 -2.57 11.76 -14.10
CA MET A 39 -3.19 11.33 -12.84
C MET A 39 -3.57 12.54 -11.98
N ALA A 40 -2.69 13.54 -11.89
CA ALA A 40 -2.94 14.77 -11.15
C ALA A 40 -4.17 15.55 -11.65
N LEU A 41 -4.51 15.45 -12.95
CA LEU A 41 -5.71 16.12 -13.51
C LEU A 41 -7.03 15.58 -12.93
N TYR A 42 -7.04 14.34 -12.47
CA TYR A 42 -8.22 13.69 -11.88
C TYR A 42 -8.18 13.65 -10.35
N ALA A 43 -7.04 14.01 -9.77
CA ALA A 43 -6.89 14.01 -8.32
C ALA A 43 -7.69 15.18 -7.69
N TRP A 44 -8.28 14.90 -6.56
CA TRP A 44 -8.68 15.92 -5.62
C TRP A 44 -7.48 16.28 -4.74
N ASP A 45 -7.49 17.47 -4.13
CA ASP A 45 -6.46 17.98 -3.25
C ASP A 45 -5.93 16.88 -2.30
N ASN A 46 -4.68 16.47 -2.47
CA ASN A 46 -4.09 15.37 -1.72
C ASN A 46 -3.88 15.70 -0.23
N HIS A 47 -3.94 16.96 0.17
CA HIS A 47 -3.95 17.33 1.57
C HIS A 47 -5.27 16.96 2.26
N LYS A 48 -6.39 16.96 1.51
CA LYS A 48 -7.74 16.77 2.07
C LYS A 48 -8.37 15.44 1.71
N TYR A 49 -7.91 14.82 0.64
CA TYR A 49 -8.50 13.59 0.12
C TYR A 49 -7.43 12.54 -0.19
N MET A 50 -7.64 11.34 0.28
CA MET A 50 -6.91 10.18 -0.17
C MET A 50 -7.45 9.74 -1.53
N ASN A 51 -6.68 9.96 -2.60
CA ASN A 51 -7.09 9.58 -3.95
C ASN A 51 -6.80 8.09 -4.20
N VAL A 52 -7.83 7.33 -4.52
CA VAL A 52 -7.73 5.91 -4.86
C VAL A 52 -8.24 5.71 -6.28
N TYR A 53 -7.36 5.26 -7.17
CA TYR A 53 -7.68 4.96 -8.56
C TYR A 53 -7.95 3.47 -8.71
N VAL A 54 -9.08 3.15 -9.32
CA VAL A 54 -9.44 1.76 -9.62
C VAL A 54 -9.39 1.58 -11.13
N MET A 55 -8.49 0.72 -11.61
CA MET A 55 -8.28 0.48 -13.03
C MET A 55 -7.79 -0.96 -13.25
N ASN A 56 -7.95 -1.50 -14.45
CA ASN A 56 -7.51 -2.88 -14.75
C ASN A 56 -6.04 -2.94 -15.19
N ASP A 57 -5.58 -1.94 -15.90
CA ASP A 57 -4.20 -1.82 -16.35
C ASP A 57 -3.54 -0.71 -15.53
N LEU A 58 -2.79 -1.08 -14.48
CA LEU A 58 -2.25 -0.13 -13.53
C LEU A 58 -1.20 0.80 -14.13
N TYR A 59 -0.50 0.32 -15.15
CA TYR A 59 0.65 1.03 -15.71
C TYR A 59 0.42 1.54 -17.14
N GLY A 60 -0.71 1.19 -17.77
CA GLY A 60 -1.01 1.58 -19.16
C GLY A 60 -0.14 0.86 -20.18
N ASP A 61 0.39 -0.31 -19.82
CA ASP A 61 1.32 -1.13 -20.62
C ASP A 61 0.66 -2.39 -21.21
N GLY A 62 -0.63 -2.59 -20.99
CA GLY A 62 -1.40 -3.74 -21.44
C GLY A 62 -1.37 -4.93 -20.46
N VAL A 63 -0.65 -4.84 -19.35
CA VAL A 63 -0.59 -5.87 -18.32
C VAL A 63 -1.70 -5.64 -17.28
N THR A 64 -2.63 -6.59 -17.17
CA THR A 64 -3.85 -6.45 -16.36
C THR A 64 -3.88 -7.30 -15.09
N ASN A 65 -2.77 -7.93 -14.72
CA ASN A 65 -2.67 -8.80 -13.54
C ASN A 65 -1.92 -8.18 -12.36
N ASN A 66 -1.44 -6.96 -12.47
CA ASN A 66 -0.89 -6.21 -11.32
C ASN A 66 -2.02 -5.93 -10.32
N SER A 67 -1.74 -6.08 -9.03
CA SER A 67 -2.79 -6.02 -7.98
C SER A 67 -3.01 -4.62 -7.44
N GLY A 68 -1.97 -3.91 -7.08
CA GLY A 68 -2.02 -2.55 -6.54
C GLY A 68 -0.66 -1.91 -6.47
N VAL A 69 -0.64 -0.63 -6.17
CA VAL A 69 0.55 0.16 -5.86
C VAL A 69 0.15 1.39 -5.06
N SER A 70 1.00 1.82 -4.14
CA SER A 70 0.75 2.97 -3.30
C SER A 70 2.03 3.79 -3.07
N TRP A 71 1.84 5.04 -2.66
CA TRP A 71 2.92 5.97 -2.35
C TRP A 71 3.03 6.20 -0.85
N TYR A 72 4.24 6.14 -0.35
CA TYR A 72 4.57 6.56 1.01
C TYR A 72 4.23 8.04 1.26
N PRO A 73 4.14 8.48 2.51
CA PRO A 73 4.01 9.90 2.82
C PRO A 73 5.18 10.70 2.23
N ASP A 74 4.86 11.60 1.31
CA ASP A 74 5.80 12.48 0.63
C ASP A 74 5.11 13.83 0.39
N ILE A 75 5.74 14.91 0.88
CA ILE A 75 5.11 16.23 0.82
C ILE A 75 5.12 16.79 -0.61
N GLU A 76 6.17 16.59 -1.38
CA GLU A 76 6.27 17.09 -2.75
C GLU A 76 5.21 16.40 -3.63
N MET A 77 5.05 15.09 -3.49
CA MET A 77 4.00 14.37 -4.21
C MET A 77 2.60 14.78 -3.76
N THR A 78 2.42 15.13 -2.50
CA THR A 78 1.13 15.63 -1.99
C THR A 78 0.81 17.01 -2.56
N ASP A 79 1.78 17.93 -2.54
CA ASP A 79 1.65 19.29 -3.10
C ASP A 79 1.34 19.26 -4.62
N GLU A 80 1.90 18.30 -5.33
CA GLU A 80 1.68 18.11 -6.77
C GLU A 80 0.42 17.29 -7.12
N ASN A 81 -0.38 16.86 -6.13
CA ASN A 81 -1.53 15.96 -6.30
C ASN A 81 -1.18 14.62 -6.96
N LEU A 82 -0.02 14.08 -6.65
CA LEU A 82 0.49 12.80 -7.17
C LEU A 82 0.44 11.67 -6.15
N ALA A 83 0.28 11.97 -4.86
CA ALA A 83 0.15 10.96 -3.81
C ALA A 83 -1.16 10.18 -3.97
N ARG A 84 -1.08 8.86 -4.12
CA ARG A 84 -2.24 8.03 -4.48
C ARG A 84 -2.09 6.58 -4.09
N VAL A 85 -3.20 5.89 -4.13
CA VAL A 85 -3.29 4.43 -4.21
C VAL A 85 -3.89 4.06 -5.57
N VAL A 86 -3.31 3.08 -6.24
CA VAL A 86 -3.85 2.51 -7.48
C VAL A 86 -4.17 1.04 -7.21
N TYR A 87 -5.37 0.61 -7.56
CA TYR A 87 -5.86 -0.73 -7.27
C TYR A 87 -6.54 -1.36 -8.48
N ASN A 88 -6.29 -2.65 -8.68
CA ASN A 88 -6.88 -3.35 -9.82
C ASN A 88 -8.36 -3.66 -9.58
N GLY A 89 -9.21 -3.14 -10.46
CA GLY A 89 -10.65 -3.34 -10.40
C GLY A 89 -11.11 -4.80 -10.51
N ALA A 90 -10.29 -5.67 -11.10
CA ALA A 90 -10.58 -7.10 -11.16
C ALA A 90 -10.63 -7.77 -9.77
N TYR A 91 -10.02 -7.15 -8.77
CA TYR A 91 -9.93 -7.69 -7.41
C TYR A 91 -10.92 -7.07 -6.42
N ILE A 92 -11.86 -6.27 -6.92
CA ILE A 92 -12.92 -5.70 -6.08
C ILE A 92 -14.13 -6.65 -5.98
N GLY A 93 -14.73 -6.70 -4.78
CA GLY A 93 -15.98 -7.41 -4.54
C GLY A 93 -15.80 -8.92 -4.43
N THR A 94 -16.68 -9.67 -5.06
CA THR A 94 -16.75 -11.14 -4.97
C THR A 94 -16.10 -11.88 -6.14
N ASN A 95 -15.52 -11.15 -7.08
CA ASN A 95 -14.95 -11.71 -8.31
C ASN A 95 -13.54 -12.28 -8.13
N THR A 96 -13.02 -12.27 -6.91
CA THR A 96 -11.65 -12.68 -6.61
C THR A 96 -11.61 -13.46 -5.28
N ASP A 97 -10.50 -14.13 -5.03
CA ASP A 97 -10.26 -14.77 -3.75
C ASP A 97 -10.00 -13.75 -2.62
N GLU A 98 -10.01 -14.24 -1.38
CA GLU A 98 -9.84 -13.40 -0.21
C GLU A 98 -8.47 -12.72 -0.12
N ASN A 99 -7.42 -13.30 -0.69
CA ASN A 99 -6.09 -12.71 -0.64
C ASN A 99 -6.03 -11.44 -1.49
N PHE A 100 -6.51 -11.51 -2.73
CA PHE A 100 -6.54 -10.34 -3.60
C PHE A 100 -7.45 -9.24 -3.08
N ARG A 101 -8.58 -9.56 -2.45
CA ARG A 101 -9.43 -8.55 -1.79
C ARG A 101 -8.72 -7.77 -0.68
N ARG A 102 -7.64 -8.32 -0.11
CA ARG A 102 -6.87 -7.70 0.96
C ARG A 102 -5.72 -6.84 0.48
N VAL A 103 -5.42 -6.89 -0.82
CA VAL A 103 -4.41 -6.03 -1.43
C VAL A 103 -4.73 -4.55 -1.19
N LEU A 104 -5.98 -4.13 -1.21
CA LEU A 104 -6.33 -2.76 -0.89
C LEU A 104 -5.90 -2.35 0.54
N THR A 105 -6.06 -3.26 1.50
CA THR A 105 -5.58 -3.05 2.89
C THR A 105 -4.05 -2.97 2.93
N HIS A 106 -3.37 -3.78 2.14
CA HIS A 106 -1.91 -3.73 1.95
C HIS A 106 -1.46 -2.37 1.41
N GLU A 107 -2.08 -1.89 0.33
CA GLU A 107 -1.76 -0.58 -0.27
C GLU A 107 -2.02 0.58 0.69
N PHE A 108 -3.07 0.49 1.50
CA PHE A 108 -3.33 1.48 2.55
C PHE A 108 -2.25 1.45 3.63
N GLY A 109 -1.65 0.29 3.90
CA GLY A 109 -0.47 0.18 4.75
C GLY A 109 0.69 1.02 4.21
N HIS A 110 1.02 0.91 2.94
CA HIS A 110 2.04 1.74 2.30
C HIS A 110 1.70 3.24 2.34
N PHE A 111 0.46 3.59 2.04
CA PHE A 111 0.00 4.97 2.11
C PHE A 111 0.19 5.58 3.51
N LEU A 112 0.13 4.74 4.54
CA LEU A 112 0.39 5.08 5.94
C LEU A 112 1.79 4.64 6.42
N ASN A 113 2.77 4.63 5.52
CA ASN A 113 4.19 4.47 5.81
C ASN A 113 4.65 3.08 6.24
N LEU A 114 3.95 2.01 5.90
CA LEU A 114 4.44 0.66 6.13
C LEU A 114 5.23 0.12 4.94
N ALA A 115 6.41 -0.42 5.20
CA ALA A 115 7.18 -1.19 4.23
C ALA A 115 6.70 -2.67 4.21
N HIS A 116 7.10 -3.44 3.22
CA HIS A 116 6.92 -4.88 3.25
C HIS A 116 7.71 -5.52 4.40
N THR A 117 7.20 -6.61 4.95
CA THR A 117 7.89 -7.33 6.03
C THR A 117 9.25 -7.91 5.61
N PHE A 118 9.46 -8.01 4.29
CA PHE A 118 10.68 -8.52 3.64
C PHE A 118 11.49 -7.42 2.93
N ASP A 119 11.11 -6.16 3.09
CA ASP A 119 11.70 -5.05 2.34
C ASP A 119 13.02 -4.63 2.99
N ASP A 120 14.11 -4.81 2.28
CA ASP A 120 15.47 -4.49 2.73
C ASP A 120 16.16 -3.43 1.87
N ASN A 121 15.44 -2.88 0.87
CA ASN A 121 16.03 -1.99 -0.13
C ASN A 121 17.28 -2.53 -0.85
N SER A 122 17.63 -3.79 -0.67
CA SER A 122 18.86 -4.37 -1.24
C SER A 122 18.68 -4.89 -2.64
N GLY A 123 17.44 -5.17 -3.03
CA GLY A 123 17.12 -5.78 -4.32
C GLY A 123 17.74 -7.18 -4.52
N ALA A 124 18.21 -7.81 -3.47
CA ALA A 124 18.76 -9.14 -3.52
C ALA A 124 17.68 -10.19 -3.26
N TRP A 125 17.23 -10.82 -4.30
CA TRP A 125 16.46 -12.06 -4.33
C TRP A 125 17.36 -13.10 -4.98
N PRO A 126 17.42 -14.28 -4.61
CA PRO A 126 16.77 -15.17 -3.66
C PRO A 126 17.75 -16.08 -2.92
N ASP A 127 18.89 -15.65 -2.46
CA ASP A 127 19.99 -16.55 -2.07
C ASP A 127 20.00 -16.89 -0.57
N GLY A 128 18.88 -16.90 0.07
CA GLY A 128 18.81 -17.18 1.50
C GLY A 128 19.13 -15.94 2.31
N CYS A 129 19.33 -16.07 3.56
CA CYS A 129 19.47 -15.10 4.61
C CYS A 129 20.05 -13.77 4.17
N ASN A 130 19.18 -12.84 3.84
CA ASN A 130 19.53 -11.60 3.20
C ASN A 130 20.41 -10.73 4.08
N LEU A 131 21.64 -10.60 3.64
CA LEU A 131 22.43 -9.45 3.99
C LEU A 131 22.04 -8.32 3.02
N ASN A 132 21.90 -7.10 3.51
CA ASN A 132 21.77 -5.94 2.64
C ASN A 132 23.03 -5.79 1.76
N LYS A 133 23.04 -4.86 0.81
CA LYS A 133 24.20 -4.62 -0.07
C LYS A 133 25.52 -4.34 0.67
N ALA A 134 25.46 -3.96 1.93
CA ALA A 134 26.62 -3.73 2.79
C ALA A 134 27.03 -4.96 3.59
N GLY A 135 26.33 -6.09 3.46
CA GLY A 135 26.59 -7.30 4.23
C GLY A 135 25.98 -7.31 5.63
N GLU A 136 25.11 -6.37 5.94
CA GLU A 136 24.39 -6.31 7.22
C GLU A 136 23.08 -7.11 7.16
N PRO A 137 22.59 -7.62 8.30
CA PRO A 137 21.30 -8.29 8.34
C PRO A 137 20.17 -7.43 7.79
N ASN A 138 19.23 -8.04 7.05
CA ASN A 138 18.05 -7.37 6.54
C ASN A 138 17.20 -6.82 7.71
N PRO A 139 16.92 -5.49 7.74
CA PRO A 139 16.10 -4.90 8.79
C PRO A 139 14.61 -5.23 8.67
N GLY A 140 14.17 -5.87 7.57
CA GLY A 140 12.75 -6.07 7.29
C GLY A 140 12.01 -4.74 7.07
N ASP A 141 10.87 -4.57 7.72
CA ASP A 141 10.07 -3.34 7.64
C ASP A 141 10.48 -2.25 8.65
N TRP A 142 11.58 -2.41 9.34
CA TRP A 142 12.07 -1.52 10.42
C TRP A 142 11.07 -1.34 11.58
N VAL A 143 10.22 -2.33 11.82
CA VAL A 143 9.29 -2.37 12.95
C VAL A 143 9.70 -3.50 13.89
N GLU A 144 10.02 -3.16 15.14
CA GLU A 144 10.67 -4.06 16.09
C GLU A 144 9.85 -5.33 16.39
N ASP A 145 8.53 -5.21 16.46
CA ASP A 145 7.63 -6.33 16.79
C ASP A 145 7.13 -7.10 15.56
N THR A 146 7.65 -6.79 14.36
CA THR A 146 7.37 -7.53 13.14
C THR A 146 8.46 -8.57 12.92
N PRO A 147 8.15 -9.88 13.00
CA PRO A 147 9.12 -10.90 12.61
C PRO A 147 9.53 -10.71 11.15
N LYS A 148 10.82 -10.66 10.91
CA LYS A 148 11.37 -10.48 9.56
C LYS A 148 10.94 -11.63 8.66
N ALA A 149 10.63 -11.30 7.42
CA ALA A 149 10.48 -12.26 6.34
C ALA A 149 11.64 -12.03 5.35
N ASP A 150 12.45 -13.04 5.09
CA ASP A 150 13.62 -12.90 4.24
C ASP A 150 13.28 -12.82 2.75
N GLN A 151 12.05 -13.16 2.40
CA GLN A 151 11.52 -13.13 1.03
C GLN A 151 10.00 -13.00 1.04
N PRO A 152 9.37 -12.53 -0.04
CA PRO A 152 7.92 -12.65 -0.20
C PRO A 152 7.51 -14.12 -0.31
N LEU A 153 6.21 -14.36 -0.21
CA LEU A 153 5.60 -15.68 -0.42
C LEU A 153 5.99 -16.73 0.64
N MET A 154 6.30 -16.30 1.85
CA MET A 154 6.51 -17.21 2.97
C MET A 154 5.17 -17.69 3.55
N GLY A 155 5.09 -18.97 3.84
CA GLY A 155 3.90 -19.64 4.38
C GLY A 155 3.94 -19.86 5.89
N ALA A 156 2.90 -20.51 6.40
CA ALA A 156 2.68 -20.71 7.85
C ALA A 156 3.77 -21.50 8.57
N THR A 157 4.55 -22.30 7.85
CA THR A 157 5.62 -23.15 8.42
C THR A 157 7.01 -22.63 8.13
N ASP A 158 7.10 -21.55 7.35
CA ASP A 158 8.38 -21.03 6.92
C ASP A 158 9.05 -20.28 8.06
N ARG A 159 10.37 -20.39 8.09
CA ARG A 159 11.21 -19.72 9.05
C ARG A 159 12.15 -18.76 8.32
N ASN A 160 12.37 -17.64 8.94
CA ASN A 160 13.40 -16.71 8.50
C ASN A 160 14.79 -17.27 8.82
N CYS A 161 15.81 -16.58 8.41
CA CYS A 161 17.21 -16.97 8.62
C CYS A 161 17.65 -16.99 10.08
N GLU A 162 16.93 -16.32 10.94
CA GLU A 162 17.16 -16.34 12.39
C GLU A 162 16.52 -17.58 13.02
N GLY A 163 15.76 -18.36 12.25
CA GLY A 163 15.07 -19.57 12.71
C GLY A 163 13.68 -19.32 13.30
N ASP A 164 13.21 -18.08 13.27
CA ASP A 164 11.90 -17.70 13.77
C ASP A 164 10.80 -17.97 12.73
N LEU A 165 9.58 -18.25 13.21
CA LEU A 165 8.42 -18.32 12.34
C LEU A 165 8.12 -16.94 11.77
N THR A 166 7.88 -16.87 10.47
CA THR A 166 7.51 -15.64 9.80
C THR A 166 6.09 -15.21 10.13
N ASN A 167 5.82 -13.91 10.07
CA ASN A 167 4.48 -13.38 10.22
C ASN A 167 3.71 -13.41 8.89
N TRP A 168 3.44 -14.60 8.39
CA TRP A 168 2.77 -14.84 7.12
C TRP A 168 1.35 -14.29 7.03
N THR A 169 0.70 -14.01 8.19
CA THR A 169 -0.64 -13.40 8.23
C THR A 169 -0.62 -11.87 8.17
N ASN A 170 0.56 -11.26 8.15
CA ASN A 170 0.69 -9.81 8.08
C ASN A 170 0.24 -9.27 6.72
N TYR A 171 -0.55 -8.19 6.73
CA TYR A 171 -1.00 -7.56 5.49
C TYR A 171 0.15 -7.08 4.60
N MET A 172 1.32 -6.73 5.19
CA MET A 172 2.48 -6.26 4.43
C MET A 172 3.37 -7.39 3.88
N ASN A 173 2.92 -8.64 3.96
CA ASN A 173 3.55 -9.80 3.34
C ASN A 173 2.83 -10.20 2.04
N TYR A 174 3.52 -10.90 1.14
CA TYR A 174 2.96 -11.49 -0.10
C TYR A 174 2.57 -12.96 0.08
N SER A 175 2.20 -13.35 1.29
CA SER A 175 1.87 -14.73 1.58
C SER A 175 0.72 -15.26 0.72
N TYR A 176 0.77 -16.54 0.34
CA TYR A 176 -0.31 -17.24 -0.37
C TYR A 176 -1.53 -17.54 0.51
N VAL A 177 -1.42 -17.34 1.79
CA VAL A 177 -2.45 -17.61 2.77
C VAL A 177 -3.10 -16.31 3.22
N ARG A 178 -4.24 -16.45 3.86
CA ARG A 178 -5.04 -15.33 4.28
C ARG A 178 -4.30 -14.38 5.22
N THR A 179 -3.92 -13.21 4.73
CA THR A 179 -3.43 -12.10 5.57
C THR A 179 -4.57 -11.55 6.42
N SER A 180 -4.32 -11.09 7.63
CA SER A 180 -5.38 -10.70 8.58
C SER A 180 -4.98 -9.72 9.66
N MET A 181 -3.74 -9.26 9.70
CA MET A 181 -3.29 -8.43 10.81
C MET A 181 -2.13 -7.49 10.44
N PHE A 182 -2.03 -6.44 11.23
CA PHE A 182 -0.83 -5.63 11.44
C PHE A 182 -0.31 -5.86 12.86
N THR A 183 0.98 -5.72 13.08
CA THR A 183 1.55 -5.72 14.44
C THR A 183 1.18 -4.43 15.17
N LYS A 184 1.47 -4.37 16.47
CA LYS A 184 1.25 -3.14 17.24
C LYS A 184 2.17 -2.01 16.74
N GLY A 185 3.45 -2.30 16.53
CA GLY A 185 4.41 -1.33 16.04
C GLY A 185 4.06 -0.82 14.64
N GLN A 186 3.55 -1.68 13.76
CA GLN A 186 3.02 -1.24 12.46
C GLN A 186 1.83 -0.29 12.62
N VAL A 187 0.92 -0.57 13.56
CA VAL A 187 -0.20 0.34 13.85
C VAL A 187 0.29 1.68 14.40
N ASP A 188 1.24 1.65 15.33
CA ASP A 188 1.83 2.88 15.89
C ASP A 188 2.47 3.71 14.75
N ARG A 189 3.23 3.08 13.85
CA ARG A 189 3.83 3.76 12.68
C ARG A 189 2.80 4.31 11.70
N MET A 190 1.67 3.64 11.49
CA MET A 190 0.57 4.17 10.67
C MET A 190 -0.08 5.40 11.31
N LEU A 191 -0.22 5.40 12.65
CA LEU A 191 -0.74 6.55 13.38
C LEU A 191 0.23 7.74 13.31
N ASP A 192 1.53 7.49 13.49
CA ASP A 192 2.57 8.52 13.34
C ASP A 192 2.57 9.12 11.92
N ALA A 193 2.27 8.32 10.91
CA ALA A 193 2.17 8.80 9.52
C ALA A 193 1.03 9.82 9.32
N LEU A 194 -0.02 9.78 10.13
CA LEU A 194 -1.10 10.77 10.08
C LEU A 194 -0.67 12.14 10.62
N ASP A 195 0.39 12.21 11.42
CA ASP A 195 0.98 13.48 11.87
C ASP A 195 2.03 14.05 10.88
N HIS A 196 2.36 13.29 9.84
CA HIS A 196 3.25 13.75 8.77
C HIS A 196 2.57 14.86 7.94
N SER A 197 3.33 15.88 7.54
CA SER A 197 2.82 17.04 6.77
C SER A 197 2.04 16.65 5.50
N ALA A 198 2.37 15.53 4.88
CA ALA A 198 1.68 14.98 3.72
C ALA A 198 0.32 14.30 4.05
N ARG A 199 -0.03 14.10 5.32
CA ARG A 199 -1.22 13.32 5.74
C ARG A 199 -2.06 13.99 6.81
N ILE A 200 -1.52 14.99 7.51
CA ILE A 200 -2.14 15.57 8.71
C ILE A 200 -3.53 16.18 8.47
N GLU A 201 -3.81 16.67 7.28
CA GLU A 201 -5.11 17.27 6.96
C GLU A 201 -6.18 16.23 6.56
N LEU A 202 -5.80 14.97 6.31
CA LEU A 202 -6.74 13.93 5.85
C LEU A 202 -7.78 13.51 6.89
N TRP A 203 -7.54 13.79 8.16
CA TRP A 203 -8.38 13.33 9.29
C TRP A 203 -8.94 14.45 10.17
N GLN A 204 -8.81 15.71 9.73
CA GLN A 204 -9.30 16.92 10.43
C GLN A 204 -10.73 17.29 10.06
#